data_ba086e3ed071d3d8c4eef7141ce28e0b
#
_entry.id   ba086e3ed071d3d8c4eef7141ce28e0b
#
_cell.length_a   1.000
_cell.length_b   1.000
_cell.length_c   1.000
_cell.angle_alpha   90.00
_cell.angle_beta   90.00
_cell.angle_gamma   90.00
#
_symmetry.space_group_name_H-M   'P 1'
#
loop_
_entity.id
_entity.type
_entity.pdbx_description
1 polymer ?
#
loop_
_entity_poly.entity_id
_entity_poly.type
_entity_poly.pdbx_seq_one_letter_code
_entity_poly.pdbx_strand_id
1 'polypeptide(L)'
;LAKLDIVKYVVSEEGVKSYIVNKLLELLNSKLLHYLKRLDSNSICIFNEYFEEEILNEKNKVCSYFNFSGAERKSIDLACLFTFSDIRRLQGGVQYNIAIYDELFDSSFDEKGIELITRILQDRVEELDECSIVISHRKESIKAVTGDVIYLEKENGITRRLDYKEI
;
A
#
# COMPACT_ATOMS: atom_id res chain seq x y z
N LEU A 1 -5.45 -29.03 -37.09
CA LEU A 1 -5.90 -29.51 -35.80
C LEU A 1 -5.32 -28.61 -34.66
N ALA A 2 -4.00 -28.48 -34.50
CA ALA A 2 -3.39 -27.69 -33.42
C ALA A 2 -3.86 -26.21 -33.35
N LYS A 3 -4.08 -25.52 -34.47
CA LYS A 3 -4.59 -24.16 -34.49
C LYS A 3 -6.04 -24.07 -34.00
N LEU A 4 -6.85 -25.07 -34.27
CA LEU A 4 -8.25 -25.13 -33.85
C LEU A 4 -8.36 -25.39 -32.33
N ASP A 5 -7.45 -26.19 -31.81
CA ASP A 5 -7.39 -26.50 -30.38
C ASP A 5 -6.94 -25.28 -29.56
N ILE A 6 -5.99 -24.50 -30.08
CA ILE A 6 -5.57 -23.22 -29.48
C ILE A 6 -6.75 -22.24 -29.46
N VAL A 7 -7.49 -22.11 -30.57
CA VAL A 7 -8.66 -21.23 -30.62
C VAL A 7 -9.75 -21.66 -29.64
N LYS A 8 -10.02 -22.97 -29.56
CA LYS A 8 -10.97 -23.54 -28.59
C LYS A 8 -10.56 -23.22 -27.15
N TYR A 9 -9.27 -23.36 -26.83
CA TYR A 9 -8.77 -23.02 -25.49
C TYR A 9 -8.92 -21.54 -25.19
N VAL A 10 -8.51 -20.66 -26.09
CA VAL A 10 -8.58 -19.19 -25.90
C VAL A 10 -10.02 -18.70 -25.66
N VAL A 11 -11.01 -19.32 -26.31
CA VAL A 11 -12.44 -18.96 -26.11
C VAL A 11 -13.12 -19.81 -25.04
N SER A 12 -12.43 -20.76 -24.43
CA SER A 12 -12.96 -21.54 -23.32
C SER A 12 -13.03 -20.72 -22.03
N GLU A 13 -13.86 -21.14 -21.09
CA GLU A 13 -13.96 -20.51 -19.78
C GLU A 13 -12.60 -20.49 -19.05
N GLU A 14 -11.82 -21.55 -19.14
CA GLU A 14 -10.46 -21.62 -18.56
C GLU A 14 -9.49 -20.65 -19.21
N GLY A 15 -9.48 -20.56 -20.54
CA GLY A 15 -8.62 -19.64 -21.27
C GLY A 15 -8.94 -18.18 -20.99
N VAL A 16 -10.22 -17.81 -20.92
CA VAL A 16 -10.65 -16.45 -20.56
C VAL A 16 -10.28 -16.14 -19.10
N LYS A 17 -10.53 -17.08 -18.16
CA LYS A 17 -10.15 -16.90 -16.75
C LYS A 17 -8.64 -16.71 -16.60
N SER A 18 -7.83 -17.57 -17.23
CA SER A 18 -6.37 -17.48 -17.21
C SER A 18 -5.88 -16.14 -17.78
N TYR A 19 -6.46 -15.65 -18.87
CA TYR A 19 -6.13 -14.35 -19.44
C TYR A 19 -6.43 -13.20 -18.47
N ILE A 20 -7.61 -13.21 -17.82
CA ILE A 20 -8.00 -12.18 -16.85
C ILE A 20 -7.06 -12.20 -15.64
N VAL A 21 -6.76 -13.39 -15.11
CA VAL A 21 -5.84 -13.56 -13.98
C VAL A 21 -4.45 -13.00 -14.32
N ASN A 22 -3.90 -13.35 -15.49
CA ASN A 22 -2.59 -12.85 -15.91
C ASN A 22 -2.58 -11.33 -16.05
N LYS A 23 -3.63 -10.72 -16.61
CA LYS A 23 -3.73 -9.26 -16.70
C LYS A 23 -3.84 -8.58 -15.34
N LEU A 24 -4.56 -9.19 -14.41
CA LEU A 24 -4.66 -8.70 -13.04
C LEU A 24 -3.30 -8.79 -12.33
N LEU A 25 -2.57 -9.88 -12.50
CA LEU A 25 -1.24 -10.08 -11.93
C LEU A 25 -0.21 -9.09 -12.49
N GLU A 26 -0.22 -8.85 -13.81
CA GLU A 26 0.63 -7.82 -14.43
C GLU A 26 0.41 -6.46 -13.80
N LEU A 27 -0.86 -6.05 -13.63
CA LEU A 27 -1.22 -4.78 -13.01
C LEU A 27 -0.82 -4.74 -11.54
N LEU A 28 -1.12 -5.79 -10.78
CA LEU A 28 -0.80 -5.93 -9.35
C LEU A 28 0.71 -5.80 -9.13
N ASN A 29 1.50 -6.60 -9.85
CA ASN A 29 2.95 -6.59 -9.71
C ASN A 29 3.59 -5.27 -10.15
N SER A 30 3.06 -4.64 -11.21
CA SER A 30 3.51 -3.32 -11.65
C SER A 30 3.27 -2.25 -10.59
N LYS A 31 2.08 -2.21 -9.99
CA LYS A 31 1.75 -1.25 -8.92
C LYS A 31 2.51 -1.52 -7.64
N LEU A 32 2.67 -2.78 -7.27
CA LEU A 32 3.42 -3.18 -6.08
C LEU A 32 4.88 -2.73 -6.19
N LEU A 33 5.51 -2.97 -7.33
CA LEU A 33 6.88 -2.50 -7.60
C LEU A 33 6.97 -0.97 -7.61
N HIS A 34 5.95 -0.27 -8.12
CA HIS A 34 5.88 1.19 -8.08
C HIS A 34 5.91 1.70 -6.64
N TYR A 35 5.07 1.15 -5.74
CA TYR A 35 5.05 1.59 -4.35
C TYR A 35 6.30 1.20 -3.57
N LEU A 36 6.86 0.01 -3.80
CA LEU A 36 8.14 -0.38 -3.18
C LEU A 36 9.27 0.59 -3.55
N LYS A 37 9.36 1.01 -4.81
CA LYS A 37 10.33 2.03 -5.25
C LYS A 37 10.08 3.38 -4.57
N ARG A 38 8.84 3.79 -4.41
CA ARG A 38 8.48 5.05 -3.73
C ARG A 38 8.81 5.02 -2.24
N LEU A 39 8.78 3.86 -1.62
CA LEU A 39 9.16 3.63 -0.23
C LEU A 39 10.67 3.39 -0.07
N ASP A 40 11.46 3.57 -1.13
CA ASP A 40 12.92 3.34 -1.13
C ASP A 40 13.30 1.93 -0.66
N SER A 41 12.43 0.95 -0.95
CA SER A 41 12.66 -0.43 -0.58
C SER A 41 13.60 -1.13 -1.57
N ASN A 42 14.60 -1.81 -1.04
CA ASN A 42 15.54 -2.64 -1.82
C ASN A 42 14.99 -4.04 -2.09
N SER A 43 13.84 -4.40 -1.52
CA SER A 43 13.18 -5.67 -1.76
C SER A 43 12.22 -5.57 -2.94
N ILE A 44 12.05 -6.69 -3.64
CA ILE A 44 11.06 -6.87 -4.68
C ILE A 44 10.05 -7.88 -4.16
N CYS A 45 8.78 -7.53 -4.19
CA CYS A 45 7.69 -8.44 -3.90
C CYS A 45 6.83 -8.58 -5.16
N ILE A 46 6.55 -9.80 -5.56
CA ILE A 46 5.69 -10.13 -6.69
C ILE A 46 4.74 -11.25 -6.30
N PHE A 47 3.60 -11.32 -6.97
CA PHE A 47 2.66 -12.42 -6.86
C PHE A 47 2.74 -13.30 -8.11
N ASN A 48 2.77 -14.62 -7.91
CA ASN A 48 2.74 -15.62 -8.99
C ASN A 48 1.29 -15.91 -9.43
N GLU A 49 1.13 -16.84 -10.37
CA GLU A 49 -0.17 -17.24 -10.93
C GLU A 49 -1.13 -17.89 -9.92
N TYR A 50 -0.63 -18.31 -8.76
CA TYR A 50 -1.40 -18.85 -7.63
C TYR A 50 -1.71 -17.81 -6.56
N PHE A 51 -1.34 -16.52 -6.80
CA PHE A 51 -1.41 -15.44 -5.82
C PHE A 51 -0.57 -15.67 -4.56
N GLU A 52 0.50 -16.44 -4.69
CA GLU A 52 1.51 -16.61 -3.65
C GLU A 52 2.56 -15.50 -3.80
N GLU A 53 2.97 -14.91 -2.67
CA GLU A 53 4.01 -13.90 -2.69
C GLU A 53 5.40 -14.52 -2.85
N GLU A 54 6.20 -13.93 -3.72
CA GLU A 54 7.63 -14.19 -3.86
C GLU A 54 8.39 -12.90 -3.54
N ILE A 55 9.18 -12.93 -2.46
CA ILE A 55 9.95 -11.77 -2.04
C ILE A 55 11.43 -12.01 -2.33
N LEU A 56 12.03 -11.06 -3.05
CA LEU A 56 13.44 -11.09 -3.41
C LEU A 56 14.18 -10.01 -2.60
N ASN A 57 15.34 -10.35 -2.07
CA ASN A 57 16.23 -9.38 -1.43
C ASN A 57 17.07 -8.61 -2.47
N GLU A 58 17.90 -7.67 -2.01
CA GLU A 58 18.83 -6.87 -2.83
C GLU A 58 19.72 -7.70 -3.78
N LYS A 59 19.97 -8.97 -3.45
CA LYS A 59 20.78 -9.90 -4.24
C LYS A 59 19.95 -10.76 -5.19
N ASN A 60 18.67 -10.42 -5.40
CA ASN A 60 17.72 -11.19 -6.20
C ASN A 60 17.56 -12.65 -5.72
N LYS A 61 17.72 -12.92 -4.42
CA LYS A 61 17.46 -14.22 -3.83
C LYS A 61 16.09 -14.24 -3.19
N VAL A 62 15.32 -15.29 -3.45
CA VAL A 62 14.05 -15.53 -2.78
C VAL A 62 14.30 -15.68 -1.28
N CYS A 63 13.57 -14.91 -0.49
CA CYS A 63 13.67 -14.87 0.95
C CYS A 63 12.28 -14.99 1.58
N SER A 64 12.23 -15.52 2.78
CA SER A 64 11.00 -15.46 3.58
C SER A 64 10.78 -14.02 4.07
N TYR A 65 9.52 -13.60 4.13
CA TYR A 65 9.10 -12.31 4.72
C TYR A 65 9.73 -12.06 6.11
N PHE A 66 9.89 -13.10 6.92
CA PHE A 66 10.47 -13.01 8.27
C PHE A 66 11.98 -12.75 8.30
N ASN A 67 12.68 -12.86 7.18
CA ASN A 67 14.10 -12.58 7.07
C ASN A 67 14.41 -11.08 6.94
N PHE A 68 13.39 -10.25 6.73
CA PHE A 68 13.50 -8.80 6.59
C PHE A 68 13.41 -8.07 7.92
N SER A 69 14.04 -6.91 8.02
CA SER A 69 13.92 -6.01 9.17
C SER A 69 12.48 -5.51 9.35
N GLY A 70 12.17 -4.93 10.50
CA GLY A 70 10.85 -4.36 10.77
C GLY A 70 10.44 -3.31 9.74
N ALA A 71 11.36 -2.39 9.38
CA ALA A 71 11.12 -1.35 8.39
C ALA A 71 10.88 -1.93 6.99
N GLU A 72 11.69 -2.89 6.54
CA GLU A 72 11.51 -3.52 5.23
C GLU A 72 10.18 -4.27 5.14
N ARG A 73 9.81 -5.05 6.17
CA ARG A 73 8.49 -5.71 6.22
C ARG A 73 7.36 -4.71 6.13
N LYS A 74 7.44 -3.61 6.90
CA LYS A 74 6.42 -2.57 6.86
C LYS A 74 6.33 -1.88 5.51
N SER A 75 7.46 -1.68 4.81
CA SER A 75 7.45 -1.14 3.44
C SER A 75 6.73 -2.08 2.46
N ILE A 76 6.92 -3.40 2.60
CA ILE A 76 6.20 -4.40 1.80
C ILE A 76 4.71 -4.36 2.11
N ASP A 77 4.33 -4.34 3.40
CA ASP A 77 2.93 -4.27 3.84
C ASP A 77 2.21 -3.03 3.30
N LEU A 78 2.87 -1.87 3.37
CA LEU A 78 2.33 -0.61 2.85
C LEU A 78 2.22 -0.61 1.32
N ALA A 79 3.22 -1.14 0.63
CA ALA A 79 3.17 -1.28 -0.82
C ALA A 79 1.99 -2.18 -1.24
N CYS A 80 1.75 -3.29 -0.54
CA CYS A 80 0.58 -4.13 -0.74
C CYS A 80 -0.71 -3.38 -0.45
N LEU A 81 -0.81 -2.67 0.68
CA LEU A 81 -1.98 -1.90 1.07
C LEU A 81 -2.40 -0.89 -0.01
N PHE A 82 -1.46 -0.06 -0.46
CA PHE A 82 -1.73 0.93 -1.51
C PHE A 82 -2.05 0.28 -2.85
N THR A 83 -1.35 -0.80 -3.22
CA THR A 83 -1.61 -1.54 -4.45
C THR A 83 -3.02 -2.11 -4.48
N PHE A 84 -3.45 -2.81 -3.42
CA PHE A 84 -4.79 -3.38 -3.35
C PHE A 84 -5.87 -2.31 -3.28
N SER A 85 -5.62 -1.19 -2.60
CA SER A 85 -6.51 -0.03 -2.59
C SER A 85 -6.73 0.52 -4.01
N ASP A 86 -5.67 0.66 -4.80
CA ASP A 86 -5.74 1.13 -6.18
C ASP A 86 -6.49 0.17 -7.10
N ILE A 87 -6.17 -1.13 -6.99
CA ILE A 87 -6.86 -2.16 -7.80
C ILE A 87 -8.35 -2.18 -7.49
N ARG A 88 -8.73 -2.07 -6.22
CA ARG A 88 -10.12 -2.00 -5.81
C ARG A 88 -10.87 -0.82 -6.45
N ARG A 89 -10.20 0.34 -6.56
CA ARG A 89 -10.77 1.52 -7.24
C ARG A 89 -11.04 1.27 -8.74
N LEU A 90 -10.22 0.45 -9.41
CA LEU A 90 -10.37 0.13 -10.82
C LEU A 90 -11.51 -0.86 -11.10
N GLN A 91 -11.95 -1.64 -10.12
CA GLN A 91 -12.99 -2.65 -10.31
C GLN A 91 -14.40 -2.08 -10.50
N GLY A 92 -14.59 -0.77 -10.33
CA GLY A 92 -15.90 -0.13 -10.40
C GLY A 92 -16.78 -0.45 -9.17
N GLY A 93 -17.88 0.26 -9.02
CA GLY A 93 -18.77 0.14 -7.87
C GLY A 93 -18.69 1.34 -6.95
N VAL A 94 -19.10 1.18 -5.68
CA VAL A 94 -19.04 2.28 -4.70
C VAL A 94 -17.58 2.58 -4.38
N GLN A 95 -17.15 3.77 -4.75
CA GLN A 95 -15.83 4.27 -4.40
C GLN A 95 -15.93 5.13 -3.13
N TYR A 96 -15.18 4.73 -2.11
CA TYR A 96 -14.99 5.56 -0.94
C TYR A 96 -13.78 6.46 -1.18
N ASN A 97 -13.97 7.76 -1.00
CA ASN A 97 -12.89 8.74 -1.08
C ASN A 97 -12.30 9.07 0.30
N ILE A 98 -12.54 8.25 1.30
CA ILE A 98 -12.00 8.39 2.64
C ILE A 98 -11.15 7.17 3.00
N ALA A 99 -9.96 7.40 3.52
CA ALA A 99 -9.07 6.39 4.06
C ALA A 99 -8.62 6.78 5.47
N ILE A 100 -8.69 5.86 6.39
CA ILE A 100 -8.25 6.06 7.78
C ILE A 100 -7.09 5.12 8.03
N TYR A 101 -5.95 5.69 8.36
CA TYR A 101 -4.71 4.98 8.65
C TYR A 101 -4.38 5.09 10.13
N ASP A 102 -4.52 4.00 10.84
CA ASP A 102 -4.19 3.93 12.27
C ASP A 102 -2.76 3.42 12.43
N GLU A 103 -1.94 4.15 13.20
CA GLU A 103 -0.53 3.84 13.46
C GLU A 103 0.32 3.59 12.21
N LEU A 104 0.00 4.29 11.11
CA LEU A 104 0.75 4.18 9.85
C LEU A 104 2.24 4.51 10.06
N PHE A 105 2.52 5.52 10.88
CA PHE A 105 3.87 5.98 11.24
C PHE A 105 4.34 5.33 12.56
N ASP A 106 4.45 4.01 12.57
CA ASP A 106 4.95 3.29 13.74
C ASP A 106 6.47 3.47 13.95
N SER A 107 7.01 2.89 15.00
CA SER A 107 8.43 2.99 15.34
C SER A 107 9.39 2.32 14.37
N SER A 108 8.88 1.61 13.34
CA SER A 108 9.70 0.93 12.35
C SER A 108 10.31 1.88 11.34
N PHE A 109 9.73 3.09 11.16
CA PHE A 109 10.21 4.08 10.21
C PHE A 109 11.01 5.19 10.90
N ASP A 110 12.10 5.58 10.24
CA ASP A 110 12.83 6.82 10.51
C ASP A 110 12.13 8.05 9.90
N GLU A 111 12.71 9.23 10.09
CA GLU A 111 12.16 10.48 9.53
C GLU A 111 12.04 10.42 8.00
N LYS A 112 12.99 9.79 7.30
CA LYS A 112 12.95 9.62 5.85
C LYS A 112 11.78 8.72 5.42
N GLY A 113 11.56 7.61 6.13
CA GLY A 113 10.43 6.72 5.86
C GLY A 113 9.08 7.41 6.04
N ILE A 114 8.94 8.21 7.11
CA ILE A 114 7.73 9.03 7.33
C ILE A 114 7.51 10.02 6.19
N GLU A 115 8.56 10.70 5.72
CA GLU A 115 8.47 11.64 4.59
C GLU A 115 8.01 10.94 3.30
N LEU A 116 8.57 9.76 2.99
CA LEU A 116 8.19 9.01 1.79
C LEU A 116 6.72 8.56 1.83
N ILE A 117 6.26 8.08 2.97
CA ILE A 117 4.85 7.69 3.16
C ILE A 117 3.95 8.92 3.01
N THR A 118 4.33 10.03 3.64
CA THR A 118 3.54 11.29 3.56
C THR A 118 3.41 11.77 2.12
N ARG A 119 4.46 11.71 1.31
CA ARG A 119 4.38 12.05 -0.12
C ARG A 119 3.43 11.13 -0.88
N ILE A 120 3.40 9.83 -0.56
CA ILE A 120 2.43 8.91 -1.16
C ILE A 120 1.01 9.33 -0.81
N LEU A 121 0.75 9.68 0.46
CA LEU A 121 -0.57 10.12 0.90
C LEU A 121 -0.99 11.45 0.25
N GLN A 122 -0.06 12.40 0.10
CA GLN A 122 -0.31 13.67 -0.59
C GLN A 122 -0.72 13.45 -2.05
N ASP A 123 0.02 12.62 -2.79
CA ASP A 123 -0.35 12.30 -4.17
C ASP A 123 -1.72 11.62 -4.26
N ARG A 124 -2.08 10.78 -3.28
CA ARG A 124 -3.41 10.16 -3.24
C ARG A 124 -4.51 11.18 -2.99
N VAL A 125 -4.26 12.20 -2.16
CA VAL A 125 -5.20 13.32 -1.96
C VAL A 125 -5.36 14.10 -3.28
N GLU A 126 -4.25 14.42 -3.95
CA GLU A 126 -4.26 15.26 -5.15
C GLU A 126 -4.79 14.53 -6.39
N GLU A 127 -4.35 13.28 -6.62
CA GLU A 127 -4.66 12.54 -7.85
C GLU A 127 -5.97 11.74 -7.75
N LEU A 128 -6.33 11.28 -6.54
CA LEU A 128 -7.46 10.39 -6.32
C LEU A 128 -8.63 11.06 -5.58
N ASP A 129 -8.51 12.35 -5.21
CA ASP A 129 -9.48 13.06 -4.37
C ASP A 129 -9.77 12.30 -3.07
N GLU A 130 -8.75 11.68 -2.49
CA GLU A 130 -8.86 10.86 -1.29
C GLU A 130 -8.72 11.74 -0.03
N CYS A 131 -9.69 11.69 0.88
CA CYS A 131 -9.56 12.26 2.21
C CYS A 131 -8.80 11.26 3.10
N SER A 132 -7.51 11.53 3.35
CA SER A 132 -6.64 10.66 4.17
C SER A 132 -6.61 11.16 5.61
N ILE A 133 -7.06 10.33 6.55
CA ILE A 133 -6.99 10.59 8.00
C ILE A 133 -5.93 9.68 8.59
N VAL A 134 -4.91 10.28 9.20
CA VAL A 134 -3.82 9.51 9.84
C VAL A 134 -3.88 9.69 11.34
N ILE A 135 -3.94 8.58 12.07
CA ILE A 135 -3.89 8.54 13.53
C ILE A 135 -2.46 8.14 13.92
N SER A 136 -1.81 8.95 14.74
CA SER A 136 -0.44 8.69 15.20
C SER A 136 -0.20 9.31 16.57
N HIS A 137 0.61 8.66 17.38
CA HIS A 137 1.12 9.19 18.64
C HIS A 137 2.55 9.77 18.51
N ARG A 138 3.14 9.74 17.32
CA ARG A 138 4.50 10.22 17.05
C ARG A 138 4.51 11.71 16.72
N LYS A 139 5.32 12.47 17.47
CA LYS A 139 5.51 13.90 17.23
C LYS A 139 6.21 14.20 15.90
N GLU A 140 7.07 13.29 15.44
CA GLU A 140 7.79 13.43 14.17
C GLU A 140 6.84 13.43 12.96
N SER A 141 5.73 12.68 13.05
CA SER A 141 4.73 12.64 11.98
C SER A 141 4.06 14.00 11.72
N ILE A 142 3.94 14.83 12.74
CA ILE A 142 3.32 16.16 12.65
C ILE A 142 4.11 17.09 11.72
N LYS A 143 5.45 17.00 11.72
CA LYS A 143 6.31 17.81 10.87
C LYS A 143 6.20 17.46 9.39
N ALA A 144 5.85 16.23 9.09
CA ALA A 144 5.73 15.72 7.72
C ALA A 144 4.35 15.99 7.10
N VAL A 145 3.31 16.16 7.92
CA VAL A 145 1.93 16.34 7.47
C VAL A 145 1.69 17.80 7.06
N THR A 146 1.07 18.00 5.90
CA THR A 146 0.69 19.33 5.37
C THR A 146 -0.78 19.69 5.61
N GLY A 147 -1.56 18.74 6.15
CA GLY A 147 -2.98 18.93 6.44
C GLY A 147 -3.24 19.45 7.85
N ASP A 148 -4.52 19.53 8.20
CA ASP A 148 -4.96 19.91 9.53
C ASP A 148 -4.57 18.89 10.58
N VAL A 149 -4.09 19.34 11.73
CA VAL A 149 -3.73 18.49 12.85
C VAL A 149 -4.73 18.67 13.99
N ILE A 150 -5.29 17.56 14.45
CA ILE A 150 -6.19 17.52 15.59
C ILE A 150 -5.47 16.82 16.75
N TYR A 151 -5.25 17.55 17.83
CA TYR A 151 -4.65 16.99 19.03
C TYR A 151 -5.72 16.48 19.99
N LEU A 152 -5.53 15.24 20.44
CA LEU A 152 -6.41 14.58 21.39
C LEU A 152 -5.61 14.21 22.65
N GLU A 153 -6.17 14.53 23.80
CA GLU A 153 -5.63 14.15 25.10
C GLU A 153 -6.63 13.32 25.88
N LYS A 154 -6.14 12.29 26.58
CA LYS A 154 -6.97 11.50 27.48
C LYS A 154 -6.59 11.79 28.93
N GLU A 155 -7.51 12.43 29.64
CA GLU A 155 -7.35 12.73 31.07
C GLU A 155 -8.50 12.11 31.87
N ASN A 156 -8.18 11.38 32.94
CA ASN A 156 -9.17 10.72 33.82
C ASN A 156 -10.18 9.84 33.07
N GLY A 157 -9.76 9.17 31.98
CA GLY A 157 -10.62 8.31 31.16
C GLY A 157 -11.48 9.03 30.13
N ILE A 158 -11.44 10.36 30.07
CA ILE A 158 -12.20 11.17 29.11
C ILE A 158 -11.22 11.71 28.06
N THR A 159 -11.55 11.52 26.78
CA THR A 159 -10.79 12.09 25.67
C THR A 159 -11.35 13.47 25.31
N ARG A 160 -10.48 14.46 25.22
CA ARG A 160 -10.82 15.82 24.79
C ARG A 160 -9.92 16.27 23.63
N ARG A 161 -10.42 17.15 22.80
CA ARG A 161 -9.63 17.88 21.81
C ARG A 161 -8.91 19.02 22.50
N LEU A 162 -7.61 19.17 22.22
CA LEU A 162 -6.85 20.33 22.68
C LEU A 162 -6.99 21.49 21.68
N ASP A 163 -7.17 22.69 22.19
CA ASP A 163 -7.11 23.90 21.38
C ASP A 163 -5.65 24.28 21.10
N TYR A 164 -5.38 24.90 19.94
CA TYR A 164 -4.03 25.27 19.48
C TYR A 164 -3.23 26.14 20.49
N LYS A 165 -3.89 26.70 21.48
CA LYS A 165 -3.25 27.50 22.56
C LYS A 165 -2.71 26.66 23.73
N GLU A 166 -3.01 25.35 23.75
CA GLU A 166 -2.65 24.44 24.87
C GLU A 166 -1.48 23.51 24.48
N ILE A 167 -0.95 23.64 23.24
CA ILE A 167 0.14 22.86 22.66
C ILE A 167 1.44 23.67 22.71
#